data_250230e38906d30e8af6785e7c0abd36
#
_entry.id   250230e38906d30e8af6785e7c0abd36
#
_cell.length_a   1.000
_cell.length_b   1.000
_cell.length_c   1.000
_cell.angle_alpha   90.00
_cell.angle_beta   90.00
_cell.angle_gamma   90.00
#
_symmetry.space_group_name_H-M   'P 1'
#
loop_
_entity.id
_entity.type
_entity.pdbx_description
1 polymer ?
#
loop_
_entity_poly.entity_id
_entity_poly.type
_entity_poly.pdbx_seq_one_letter_code
_entity_poly.pdbx_strand_id
1 'polypeptide(L)'
;MQAADACDLGEGYQWFSVRGITEDNREQRVAQAMPAFVESIQHWQNRALVNAASTAVIGFSQGAIMALGSTQLQPLHAGRIIAIAGRFAVAPQALHSEATAHFIHGKDDAVIPYGYTVQDAKRLLALGSDVTADVLPFTGHEINQEIESLVLKRLQTYLPKRYWDAAQREIGL
;
A
#
# COMPACT_ATOMS: atom_id res chain seq x y z
N MET A 1 -6.27 12.33 0.81
CA MET A 1 -6.82 12.04 2.16
C MET A 1 -5.88 12.68 3.18
N GLN A 2 -6.42 13.23 4.26
CA GLN A 2 -5.66 13.76 5.38
C GLN A 2 -5.75 12.76 6.54
N ALA A 3 -4.66 12.53 7.24
CA ALA A 3 -4.65 11.69 8.43
C ALA A 3 -5.45 12.34 9.58
N ALA A 4 -5.93 11.53 10.52
CA ALA A 4 -6.91 11.97 11.53
C ALA A 4 -6.30 12.85 12.62
N ASP A 5 -5.07 12.56 13.05
CA ASP A 5 -4.44 13.20 14.21
C ASP A 5 -3.44 14.28 13.79
N ALA A 6 -3.28 15.33 14.61
CA ALA A 6 -2.18 16.26 14.45
C ALA A 6 -0.84 15.55 14.67
N CYS A 7 0.17 15.92 13.86
CA CYS A 7 1.51 15.33 13.98
C CYS A 7 2.15 15.73 15.33
N ASP A 8 2.72 14.75 16.03
CA ASP A 8 3.38 14.99 17.33
C ASP A 8 4.89 15.26 17.22
N LEU A 9 5.44 15.26 16.00
CA LEU A 9 6.86 15.56 15.69
C LEU A 9 7.01 16.65 14.63
N GLY A 10 6.13 17.64 14.58
CA GLY A 10 6.19 18.75 13.62
C GLY A 10 4.82 19.23 13.18
N GLU A 11 4.77 19.90 12.04
CA GLU A 11 3.53 20.35 11.43
C GLU A 11 2.88 19.23 10.58
N GLY A 12 1.56 19.28 10.42
CA GLY A 12 0.80 18.36 9.59
C GLY A 12 0.02 17.32 10.38
N TYR A 13 -0.20 16.15 9.75
CA TYR A 13 -1.09 15.12 10.28
C TYR A 13 -0.46 13.73 10.20
N GLN A 14 -0.87 12.85 11.10
CA GLN A 14 -0.42 11.47 11.20
C GLN A 14 -1.60 10.51 11.40
N TRP A 15 -1.46 9.27 10.94
CA TRP A 15 -2.45 8.22 11.21
C TRP A 15 -2.29 7.64 12.61
N PHE A 16 -1.06 7.54 13.08
CA PHE A 16 -0.72 7.09 14.42
C PHE A 16 0.58 7.73 14.89
N SER A 17 0.74 7.91 16.21
CA SER A 17 1.97 8.45 16.79
C SER A 17 3.17 7.57 16.48
N VAL A 18 4.28 8.19 16.06
CA VAL A 18 5.58 7.52 15.90
C VAL A 18 6.46 7.63 17.15
N ARG A 19 6.06 8.43 18.15
CA ARG A 19 6.79 8.52 19.43
C ARG A 19 6.73 7.19 20.17
N GLY A 20 7.91 6.64 20.50
CA GLY A 20 8.02 5.36 21.17
C GLY A 20 7.45 4.19 20.39
N ILE A 21 7.40 4.27 19.05
CA ILE A 21 7.03 3.13 18.21
C ILE A 21 8.13 2.08 18.24
N THR A 22 7.71 0.83 18.42
CA THR A 22 8.58 -0.35 18.39
C THR A 22 7.95 -1.41 17.49
N GLU A 23 8.67 -2.48 17.18
CA GLU A 23 8.08 -3.60 16.45
C GLU A 23 6.90 -4.23 17.22
N ASP A 24 7.00 -4.31 18.56
CA ASP A 24 5.97 -4.93 19.41
C ASP A 24 4.65 -4.15 19.47
N ASN A 25 4.69 -2.81 19.33
CA ASN A 25 3.50 -1.97 19.45
C ASN A 25 2.99 -1.41 18.11
N ARG A 26 3.73 -1.61 17.01
CA ARG A 26 3.38 -1.10 15.68
C ARG A 26 2.04 -1.64 15.20
N GLU A 27 1.84 -2.95 15.30
CA GLU A 27 0.60 -3.62 14.91
C GLU A 27 -0.62 -2.98 15.58
N GLN A 28 -0.56 -2.84 16.90
CA GLN A 28 -1.65 -2.26 17.68
C GLN A 28 -1.96 -0.82 17.24
N ARG A 29 -0.92 0.01 17.03
CA ARG A 29 -1.12 1.41 16.59
C ARG A 29 -1.76 1.51 15.21
N VAL A 30 -1.30 0.68 14.27
CA VAL A 30 -1.89 0.59 12.93
C VAL A 30 -3.34 0.11 13.01
N ALA A 31 -3.63 -0.91 13.81
CA ALA A 31 -4.97 -1.43 14.00
C ALA A 31 -5.92 -0.38 14.59
N GLN A 32 -5.47 0.43 15.56
CA GLN A 32 -6.25 1.52 16.16
C GLN A 32 -6.57 2.64 15.17
N ALA A 33 -5.66 2.96 14.25
CA ALA A 33 -5.87 4.01 13.24
C ALA A 33 -6.67 3.52 12.02
N MET A 34 -6.76 2.21 11.81
CA MET A 34 -7.35 1.61 10.61
C MET A 34 -8.82 1.99 10.37
N PRO A 35 -9.70 2.07 11.36
CA PRO A 35 -11.09 2.48 11.13
C PRO A 35 -11.20 3.87 10.48
N ALA A 36 -10.47 4.87 10.98
CA ALA A 36 -10.47 6.23 10.41
C ALA A 36 -9.88 6.27 8.99
N PHE A 37 -8.87 5.42 8.72
CA PHE A 37 -8.29 5.29 7.38
C PHE A 37 -9.31 4.71 6.39
N VAL A 38 -10.00 3.64 6.76
CA VAL A 38 -11.04 3.01 5.93
C VAL A 38 -12.21 3.96 5.71
N GLU A 39 -12.68 4.66 6.74
CA GLU A 39 -13.74 5.69 6.63
C GLU A 39 -13.33 6.79 5.63
N SER A 40 -12.07 7.23 5.65
CA SER A 40 -11.58 8.20 4.67
C SER A 40 -11.63 7.66 3.24
N ILE A 41 -11.29 6.38 3.00
CA ILE A 41 -11.42 5.76 1.68
C ILE A 41 -12.90 5.75 1.25
N GLN A 42 -13.79 5.27 2.11
CA GLN A 42 -15.21 5.16 1.84
C GLN A 42 -15.85 6.54 1.57
N HIS A 43 -15.45 7.57 2.33
CA HIS A 43 -15.89 8.94 2.09
C HIS A 43 -15.60 9.40 0.65
N TRP A 44 -14.38 9.17 0.15
CA TRP A 44 -14.00 9.54 -1.21
C TRP A 44 -14.65 8.66 -2.27
N GLN A 45 -14.84 7.37 -2.02
CA GLN A 45 -15.59 6.47 -2.89
C GLN A 45 -17.04 6.93 -3.06
N ASN A 46 -17.71 7.24 -1.96
CA ASN A 46 -19.08 7.74 -1.97
C ASN A 46 -19.19 9.08 -2.73
N ARG A 47 -18.24 9.99 -2.50
CA ARG A 47 -18.20 11.29 -3.18
C ARG A 47 -17.94 11.18 -4.68
N ALA A 48 -17.10 10.22 -5.09
CA ALA A 48 -16.75 9.97 -6.50
C ALA A 48 -17.70 8.99 -7.19
N LEU A 49 -18.66 8.38 -6.46
CA LEU A 49 -19.58 7.35 -6.95
C LEU A 49 -18.85 6.14 -7.55
N VAL A 50 -17.76 5.72 -6.92
CA VAL A 50 -16.96 4.56 -7.32
C VAL A 50 -16.94 3.50 -6.21
N ASN A 51 -16.71 2.24 -6.60
CA ASN A 51 -16.55 1.13 -5.67
C ASN A 51 -15.07 0.84 -5.37
N ALA A 52 -14.83 -0.13 -4.47
CA ALA A 52 -13.48 -0.56 -4.10
C ALA A 52 -12.65 -1.04 -5.30
N ALA A 53 -13.23 -1.81 -6.22
CA ALA A 53 -12.52 -2.32 -7.40
C ALA A 53 -12.01 -1.23 -8.34
N SER A 54 -12.71 -0.07 -8.36
CA SER A 54 -12.35 1.11 -9.15
C SER A 54 -11.54 2.14 -8.35
N THR A 55 -11.08 1.80 -7.15
CA THR A 55 -10.33 2.68 -6.27
C THR A 55 -8.85 2.29 -6.26
N ALA A 56 -7.97 3.29 -6.44
CA ALA A 56 -6.55 3.16 -6.16
C ALA A 56 -6.17 4.01 -4.93
N VAL A 57 -5.44 3.43 -3.98
CA VAL A 57 -4.88 4.14 -2.83
C VAL A 57 -3.37 4.21 -2.99
N ILE A 58 -2.84 5.44 -2.99
CA ILE A 58 -1.40 5.71 -3.03
C ILE A 58 -1.00 6.21 -1.66
N GLY A 59 -0.06 5.54 -1.02
CA GLY A 59 0.47 5.91 0.28
C GLY A 59 1.99 6.06 0.27
N PHE A 60 2.48 7.06 1.00
CA PHE A 60 3.89 7.25 1.27
C PHE A 60 4.17 7.04 2.76
N SER A 61 5.27 6.36 3.09
CA SER A 61 5.72 6.17 4.46
C SER A 61 4.61 5.61 5.36
N GLN A 62 4.15 6.34 6.35
CA GLN A 62 3.04 5.95 7.23
C GLN A 62 1.73 5.70 6.46
N GLY A 63 1.45 6.51 5.41
CA GLY A 63 0.30 6.29 4.52
C GLY A 63 0.40 4.99 3.73
N ALA A 64 1.61 4.56 3.37
CA ALA A 64 1.84 3.25 2.73
C ALA A 64 1.60 2.09 3.71
N ILE A 65 2.01 2.23 4.98
CA ILE A 65 1.72 1.25 6.03
C ILE A 65 0.22 1.06 6.20
N MET A 66 -0.54 2.16 6.27
CA MET A 66 -2.00 2.12 6.37
C MET A 66 -2.65 1.50 5.13
N ALA A 67 -2.22 1.90 3.94
CA ALA A 67 -2.72 1.38 2.67
C ALA A 67 -2.48 -0.14 2.54
N LEU A 68 -1.27 -0.60 2.87
CA LEU A 68 -0.96 -2.03 2.91
C LEU A 68 -1.79 -2.77 3.97
N GLY A 69 -1.88 -2.22 5.18
CA GLY A 69 -2.70 -2.79 6.26
C GLY A 69 -4.17 -2.97 5.87
N SER A 70 -4.74 -2.01 5.12
CA SER A 70 -6.14 -2.09 4.68
C SER A 70 -6.42 -3.26 3.73
N THR A 71 -5.38 -3.81 3.06
CA THR A 71 -5.53 -5.00 2.20
C THR A 71 -5.78 -6.29 2.98
N GLN A 72 -5.52 -6.28 4.28
CA GLN A 72 -5.70 -7.44 5.17
C GLN A 72 -7.11 -7.49 5.79
N LEU A 73 -7.95 -6.51 5.48
CA LEU A 73 -9.32 -6.42 5.98
C LEU A 73 -10.34 -6.95 4.96
N GLN A 74 -11.52 -7.32 5.48
CA GLN A 74 -12.69 -7.62 4.68
C GLN A 74 -13.82 -6.66 5.07
N PRO A 75 -14.62 -6.20 4.10
CA PRO A 75 -14.52 -6.43 2.64
C PRO A 75 -13.33 -5.67 2.01
N LEU A 76 -13.08 -5.90 0.70
CA LEU A 76 -12.10 -5.14 -0.07
C LEU A 76 -12.37 -3.62 0.00
N HIS A 77 -11.34 -2.83 0.30
CA HIS A 77 -11.45 -1.36 0.38
C HIS A 77 -10.86 -0.63 -0.83
N ALA A 78 -9.90 -1.24 -1.53
CA ALA A 78 -9.35 -0.70 -2.78
C ALA A 78 -8.81 -1.83 -3.67
N GLY A 79 -9.09 -1.76 -4.96
CA GLY A 79 -8.62 -2.72 -5.96
C GLY A 79 -7.14 -2.54 -6.33
N ARG A 80 -6.54 -1.39 -6.00
CA ARG A 80 -5.12 -1.14 -6.24
C ARG A 80 -4.49 -0.36 -5.11
N ILE A 81 -3.35 -0.84 -4.63
CA ILE A 81 -2.52 -0.16 -3.64
C ILE A 81 -1.17 0.16 -4.27
N ILE A 82 -0.69 1.40 -4.12
CA ILE A 82 0.68 1.79 -4.44
C ILE A 82 1.33 2.26 -3.14
N ALA A 83 2.23 1.44 -2.62
CA ALA A 83 2.92 1.67 -1.37
C ALA A 83 4.35 2.18 -1.63
N ILE A 84 4.59 3.44 -1.31
CA ILE A 84 5.88 4.11 -1.50
C ILE A 84 6.58 4.20 -0.15
N ALA A 85 7.82 3.69 -0.06
CA ALA A 85 8.65 3.75 1.14
C ALA A 85 7.92 3.30 2.42
N GLY A 86 7.19 2.17 2.32
CA GLY A 86 6.38 1.62 3.40
C GLY A 86 6.65 0.14 3.65
N ARG A 87 5.91 -0.43 4.58
CA ARG A 87 5.97 -1.86 4.97
C ARG A 87 4.64 -2.31 5.58
N PHE A 88 4.40 -3.59 5.65
CA PHE A 88 3.35 -4.10 6.55
C PHE A 88 3.76 -3.95 8.02
N ALA A 89 2.78 -3.76 8.90
CA ALA A 89 2.99 -3.75 10.35
C ALA A 89 3.25 -5.16 10.89
N VAL A 90 2.62 -6.16 10.27
CA VAL A 90 2.81 -7.60 10.52
C VAL A 90 2.95 -8.33 9.20
N ALA A 91 3.50 -9.54 9.21
CA ALA A 91 3.65 -10.35 7.99
C ALA A 91 2.29 -10.57 7.29
N PRO A 92 2.14 -10.15 6.01
CA PRO A 92 0.84 -10.17 5.34
C PRO A 92 0.35 -11.59 5.05
N GLN A 93 -0.97 -11.73 5.04
CA GLN A 93 -1.67 -12.84 4.39
C GLN A 93 -1.85 -12.53 2.89
N ALA A 94 -2.41 -13.48 2.12
CA ALA A 94 -2.72 -13.24 0.71
C ALA A 94 -3.64 -12.02 0.54
N LEU A 95 -3.43 -11.26 -0.53
CA LEU A 95 -4.34 -10.19 -0.90
C LEU A 95 -5.67 -10.75 -1.38
N HIS A 96 -6.73 -9.94 -1.31
CA HIS A 96 -7.98 -10.25 -2.00
C HIS A 96 -7.70 -10.48 -3.49
N SER A 97 -8.40 -11.43 -4.12
CA SER A 97 -8.19 -11.82 -5.54
C SER A 97 -8.37 -10.66 -6.53
N GLU A 98 -9.15 -9.64 -6.15
CA GLU A 98 -9.35 -8.43 -6.96
C GLU A 98 -8.39 -7.29 -6.62
N ALA A 99 -7.49 -7.48 -5.64
CA ALA A 99 -6.51 -6.49 -5.25
C ALA A 99 -5.16 -6.69 -5.94
N THR A 100 -4.53 -5.58 -6.29
CA THR A 100 -3.14 -5.53 -6.77
C THR A 100 -2.34 -4.60 -5.86
N ALA A 101 -1.14 -5.00 -5.44
CA ALA A 101 -0.23 -4.16 -4.68
C ALA A 101 1.06 -3.86 -5.45
N HIS A 102 1.42 -2.59 -5.54
CA HIS A 102 2.66 -2.10 -6.11
C HIS A 102 3.52 -1.51 -5.00
N PHE A 103 4.69 -2.08 -4.77
CA PHE A 103 5.69 -1.54 -3.85
C PHE A 103 6.71 -0.73 -4.63
N ILE A 104 7.03 0.47 -4.16
CA ILE A 104 8.09 1.32 -4.71
C ILE A 104 8.94 1.79 -3.53
N HIS A 105 10.26 1.52 -3.55
CA HIS A 105 11.11 1.81 -2.40
C HIS A 105 12.49 2.27 -2.84
N GLY A 106 13.02 3.30 -2.16
CA GLY A 106 14.40 3.71 -2.32
C GLY A 106 15.36 2.72 -1.66
N LYS A 107 16.45 2.35 -2.35
CA LYS A 107 17.45 1.44 -1.81
C LYS A 107 18.22 2.03 -0.63
N ASP A 108 18.37 3.36 -0.63
CA ASP A 108 19.13 4.11 0.38
C ASP A 108 18.20 4.72 1.45
N ASP A 109 16.96 4.21 1.58
CA ASP A 109 16.01 4.64 2.61
C ASP A 109 16.54 4.30 4.00
N ALA A 110 16.88 5.36 4.77
CA ALA A 110 17.39 5.28 6.13
C ALA A 110 16.28 5.29 7.20
N VAL A 111 15.01 5.51 6.82
CA VAL A 111 13.86 5.57 7.73
C VAL A 111 13.16 4.22 7.80
N ILE A 112 12.81 3.66 6.65
CA ILE A 112 12.22 2.32 6.52
C ILE A 112 13.11 1.52 5.57
N PRO A 113 13.90 0.55 6.05
CA PRO A 113 14.74 -0.28 5.19
C PRO A 113 13.95 -0.98 4.09
N TYR A 114 14.39 -0.86 2.83
CA TYR A 114 13.74 -1.48 1.67
C TYR A 114 13.63 -3.01 1.76
N GLY A 115 14.42 -3.63 2.64
CA GLY A 115 14.36 -5.07 2.92
C GLY A 115 12.96 -5.55 3.32
N TYR A 116 12.17 -4.71 4.01
CA TYR A 116 10.78 -5.03 4.34
C TYR A 116 9.92 -5.16 3.07
N THR A 117 10.02 -4.20 2.14
CA THR A 117 9.34 -4.29 0.84
C THR A 117 9.67 -5.57 0.09
N VAL A 118 10.96 -5.94 0.04
CA VAL A 118 11.41 -7.16 -0.65
C VAL A 118 10.84 -8.41 0.02
N GLN A 119 10.86 -8.46 1.35
CA GLN A 119 10.33 -9.58 2.12
C GLN A 119 8.80 -9.72 1.95
N ASP A 120 8.07 -8.62 2.08
CA ASP A 120 6.61 -8.57 1.97
C ASP A 120 6.15 -8.95 0.55
N ALA A 121 6.80 -8.41 -0.48
CA ALA A 121 6.50 -8.73 -1.87
C ALA A 121 6.77 -10.21 -2.17
N LYS A 122 7.90 -10.78 -1.74
CA LYS A 122 8.21 -12.20 -1.89
C LYS A 122 7.17 -13.09 -1.22
N ARG A 123 6.75 -12.73 0.00
CA ARG A 123 5.72 -13.46 0.74
C ARG A 123 4.38 -13.45 -0.01
N LEU A 124 3.93 -12.28 -0.44
CA LEU A 124 2.67 -12.12 -1.18
C LEU A 124 2.68 -12.87 -2.51
N LEU A 125 3.80 -12.83 -3.27
CA LEU A 125 3.98 -13.61 -4.49
C LEU A 125 3.89 -15.11 -4.23
N ALA A 126 4.53 -15.60 -3.16
CA ALA A 126 4.45 -17.02 -2.76
C ALA A 126 3.03 -17.45 -2.37
N LEU A 127 2.19 -16.50 -1.91
CA LEU A 127 0.77 -16.71 -1.62
C LEU A 127 -0.13 -16.52 -2.85
N GLY A 128 0.43 -16.33 -4.05
CA GLY A 128 -0.30 -16.18 -5.31
C GLY A 128 -0.93 -14.80 -5.54
N SER A 129 -0.60 -13.81 -4.71
CA SER A 129 -1.13 -12.45 -4.82
C SER A 129 -0.57 -11.70 -6.03
N ASP A 130 -1.35 -10.75 -6.55
CA ASP A 130 -0.94 -9.88 -7.66
C ASP A 130 -0.10 -8.71 -7.13
N VAL A 131 1.22 -8.79 -7.31
CA VAL A 131 2.19 -7.88 -6.70
C VAL A 131 3.31 -7.50 -7.65
N THR A 132 3.75 -6.25 -7.60
CA THR A 132 5.02 -5.80 -8.17
C THR A 132 5.87 -5.10 -7.11
N ALA A 133 7.20 -5.12 -7.26
CA ALA A 133 8.11 -4.40 -6.39
C ALA A 133 9.24 -3.78 -7.20
N ASP A 134 9.43 -2.49 -7.03
CA ASP A 134 10.50 -1.69 -7.64
C ASP A 134 11.38 -1.11 -6.52
N VAL A 135 12.68 -1.43 -6.56
CA VAL A 135 13.68 -0.88 -5.64
C VAL A 135 14.64 0.00 -6.44
N LEU A 136 14.62 1.31 -6.15
CA LEU A 136 15.37 2.31 -6.88
C LEU A 136 16.72 2.58 -6.24
N PRO A 137 17.84 2.45 -6.98
CA PRO A 137 19.16 2.83 -6.48
C PRO A 137 19.23 4.34 -6.25
N PHE A 138 20.12 4.77 -5.37
CA PHE A 138 20.40 6.19 -5.09
C PHE A 138 19.18 7.02 -4.65
N THR A 139 18.14 6.35 -4.13
CA THR A 139 16.89 6.97 -3.67
C THR A 139 16.73 6.70 -2.18
N GLY A 140 16.50 7.76 -1.41
CA GLY A 140 16.25 7.71 0.02
C GLY A 140 14.76 7.60 0.39
N HIS A 141 14.40 8.13 1.59
CA HIS A 141 13.02 8.21 2.06
C HIS A 141 12.31 9.44 1.49
N GLU A 142 11.96 9.40 0.22
CA GLU A 142 11.43 10.55 -0.53
C GLU A 142 10.46 10.11 -1.64
N ILE A 143 9.77 11.09 -2.23
CA ILE A 143 9.09 10.95 -3.52
C ILE A 143 9.83 11.84 -4.51
N ASN A 144 10.50 11.22 -5.48
CA ASN A 144 11.21 11.91 -6.56
C ASN A 144 10.53 11.65 -7.91
N GLN A 145 11.02 12.27 -8.97
CA GLN A 145 10.45 12.18 -10.32
C GLN A 145 10.40 10.74 -10.87
N GLU A 146 11.37 9.90 -10.49
CA GLU A 146 11.39 8.50 -10.93
C GLU A 146 10.25 7.71 -10.26
N ILE A 147 10.03 7.92 -8.96
CA ILE A 147 8.90 7.35 -8.22
C ILE A 147 7.57 7.82 -8.81
N GLU A 148 7.41 9.11 -9.07
CA GLU A 148 6.20 9.67 -9.70
C GLU A 148 5.93 9.01 -11.06
N SER A 149 6.95 8.86 -11.88
CA SER A 149 6.86 8.20 -13.20
C SER A 149 6.43 6.74 -13.08
N LEU A 150 6.96 6.00 -12.09
CA LEU A 150 6.55 4.63 -11.81
C LEU A 150 5.10 4.54 -11.33
N VAL A 151 4.68 5.44 -10.44
CA VAL A 151 3.28 5.52 -9.98
C VAL A 151 2.34 5.69 -11.17
N LEU A 152 2.61 6.66 -12.04
CA LEU A 152 1.81 6.90 -13.25
C LEU A 152 1.79 5.68 -14.17
N LYS A 153 2.95 5.06 -14.39
CA LYS A 153 3.05 3.83 -15.18
C LYS A 153 2.20 2.71 -14.60
N ARG A 154 2.25 2.47 -13.27
CA ARG A 154 1.44 1.44 -12.61
C ARG A 154 -0.06 1.73 -12.71
N LEU A 155 -0.46 2.98 -12.64
CA LEU A 155 -1.87 3.37 -12.79
C LEU A 155 -2.39 3.19 -14.22
N GLN A 156 -1.59 3.59 -15.22
CA GLN A 156 -2.04 3.69 -16.61
C GLN A 156 -1.86 2.41 -17.42
N THR A 157 -0.80 1.64 -17.17
CA THR A 157 -0.40 0.56 -18.09
C THR A 157 -0.40 -0.83 -17.46
N TYR A 158 -0.50 -0.94 -16.14
CA TYR A 158 -0.48 -2.25 -15.48
C TYR A 158 -1.82 -2.97 -15.64
N LEU A 159 -1.78 -4.13 -16.24
CA LEU A 159 -2.93 -5.03 -16.35
C LEU A 159 -2.89 -6.04 -15.18
N PRO A 160 -3.87 -6.00 -14.26
CA PRO A 160 -3.94 -6.91 -13.14
C PRO A 160 -3.98 -8.38 -13.55
N LYS A 161 -3.30 -9.22 -12.77
CA LYS A 161 -3.15 -10.67 -13.01
C LYS A 161 -4.51 -11.36 -13.26
N ARG A 162 -5.56 -10.98 -12.55
CA ARG A 162 -6.93 -11.54 -12.71
C ARG A 162 -7.47 -11.46 -14.14
N TYR A 163 -7.10 -10.44 -14.92
CA TYR A 163 -7.53 -10.31 -16.32
C TYR A 163 -6.77 -11.27 -17.23
N TRP A 164 -5.48 -11.50 -16.94
CA TRP A 164 -4.69 -12.53 -17.64
C TRP A 164 -5.22 -13.93 -17.35
N ASP A 165 -5.49 -14.23 -16.07
CA ASP A 165 -6.03 -15.51 -15.64
C ASP A 165 -7.43 -15.78 -16.22
N ALA A 166 -8.25 -14.73 -16.39
CA ALA A 166 -9.56 -14.83 -17.04
C ALA A 166 -9.41 -15.14 -18.54
N ALA A 167 -8.57 -14.39 -19.25
CA ALA A 167 -8.33 -14.59 -20.68
C ALA A 167 -7.76 -15.99 -20.97
N GLN A 168 -6.85 -16.50 -20.16
CA GLN A 168 -6.29 -17.86 -20.31
C GLN A 168 -7.37 -18.93 -20.16
N ARG A 169 -8.29 -18.77 -19.21
CA ARG A 169 -9.42 -19.70 -19.04
C ARG A 169 -10.39 -19.71 -20.23
N GLU A 170 -10.62 -18.54 -20.86
CA GLU A 170 -11.48 -18.44 -22.04
C GLU A 170 -10.89 -19.13 -23.27
N ILE A 171 -9.58 -19.14 -23.44
CA ILE A 171 -8.89 -19.77 -24.59
C ILE A 171 -8.45 -21.22 -24.31
N GLY A 172 -8.79 -21.77 -23.14
CA GLY A 172 -8.58 -23.20 -22.81
C GLY A 172 -7.10 -23.57 -22.59
N LEU A 173 -6.24 -22.61 -22.17
CA LEU A 173 -4.86 -22.84 -21.77
C LEU A 173 -4.71 -23.03 -20.26
#